data_a341e49b6362ba1f85d4deddd0d7e036
#
_entry.id   a341e49b6362ba1f85d4deddd0d7e036
#
_cell.length_a   1.000
_cell.length_b   1.000
_cell.length_c   1.000
_cell.angle_alpha   90.00
_cell.angle_beta   90.00
_cell.angle_gamma   90.00
#
_symmetry.space_group_name_H-M   'P 1'
#
loop_
_entity.id
_entity.type
_entity.pdbx_description
1 polymer ?
#
loop_
_entity_poly.entity_id
_entity_poly.type
_entity_poly.pdbx_seq_one_letter_code
_entity_poly.pdbx_strand_id
1 'polypeptide(L)'
;MRAGLLIFSFALTLGLCGCVRSRGPSAFPGLTLTAATTSSEHTKVDFATQIKPILEQRCQPCHFSGGVMYQRLPFDRPATIKMLGTKLFTRLKDEKEQRLIREFLEQEK
;
A
#
# COMPACT_ATOMS: atom_id res chain seq x y z
N MET A 1 29.87 33.11 23.58
CA MET A 1 31.09 33.08 22.76
C MET A 1 31.67 31.67 22.79
N ARG A 2 31.49 30.88 21.71
CA ARG A 2 32.38 29.76 21.28
C ARG A 2 31.72 29.12 20.09
N ALA A 3 32.18 29.56 18.93
CA ALA A 3 31.89 28.99 17.64
C ALA A 3 32.61 27.62 17.52
N GLY A 4 31.86 26.57 17.18
CA GLY A 4 32.37 25.27 16.85
C GLY A 4 32.00 24.94 15.40
N LEU A 5 32.87 25.30 14.50
CA LEU A 5 32.81 25.02 13.06
C LEU A 5 33.25 23.57 12.83
N LEU A 6 32.32 22.65 12.57
CA LEU A 6 32.64 21.29 12.12
C LEU A 6 32.49 21.20 10.61
N ILE A 7 33.64 21.24 9.94
CA ILE A 7 33.77 20.99 8.50
C ILE A 7 33.72 19.49 8.29
N PHE A 8 32.60 19.00 7.71
CA PHE A 8 32.52 17.63 7.24
C PHE A 8 32.99 17.56 5.78
N SER A 9 34.23 17.06 5.63
CA SER A 9 34.83 16.68 4.34
C SER A 9 34.07 15.48 3.78
N PHE A 10 33.37 15.68 2.68
CA PHE A 10 32.71 14.61 1.93
C PHE A 10 33.69 14.10 0.87
N ALA A 11 34.28 12.95 1.11
CA ALA A 11 35.13 12.28 0.15
C ALA A 11 34.27 11.61 -0.94
N LEU A 12 34.40 12.14 -2.16
CA LEU A 12 33.82 11.65 -3.39
C LEU A 12 34.58 10.43 -3.89
N THR A 13 34.07 9.22 -3.71
CA THR A 13 34.62 8.00 -4.32
C THR A 13 33.88 7.68 -5.62
N LEU A 14 34.52 7.95 -6.75
CA LEU A 14 34.13 7.45 -8.07
C LEU A 14 34.40 5.93 -8.13
N GLY A 15 33.34 5.13 -8.15
CA GLY A 15 33.40 3.71 -8.48
C GLY A 15 32.99 3.48 -9.93
N LEU A 16 33.99 3.30 -10.82
CA LEU A 16 33.76 2.72 -12.15
C LEU A 16 33.39 1.23 -11.96
N CYS A 17 32.19 0.81 -12.30
CA CYS A 17 31.91 -0.60 -12.44
C CYS A 17 31.50 -0.92 -13.89
N GLY A 18 32.34 -1.76 -14.50
CA GLY A 18 32.36 -2.10 -15.90
C GLY A 18 31.17 -2.88 -16.38
N CYS A 19 30.75 -2.58 -17.62
CA CYS A 19 29.82 -3.35 -18.41
C CYS A 19 30.41 -4.71 -18.77
N VAL A 20 29.84 -5.78 -18.24
CA VAL A 20 30.07 -7.13 -18.79
C VAL A 20 28.94 -7.41 -19.79
N ARG A 21 29.33 -7.35 -21.06
CA ARG A 21 28.49 -7.64 -22.22
C ARG A 21 28.61 -9.13 -22.52
N SER A 22 27.68 -9.93 -22.00
CA SER A 22 27.58 -11.33 -22.40
C SER A 22 26.62 -11.47 -23.59
N ARG A 23 27.21 -11.60 -24.77
CA ARG A 23 26.52 -12.11 -25.97
C ARG A 23 26.53 -13.64 -25.91
N GLY A 24 25.36 -14.25 -25.78
CA GLY A 24 25.17 -15.66 -26.08
C GLY A 24 23.98 -15.83 -27.04
N PRO A 25 24.19 -16.38 -28.23
CA PRO A 25 23.09 -16.74 -29.12
C PRO A 25 22.61 -18.14 -28.77
N SER A 26 21.42 -18.26 -28.21
CA SER A 26 20.71 -19.56 -28.18
C SER A 26 19.37 -19.37 -28.85
N ALA A 27 19.33 -19.81 -30.10
CA ALA A 27 18.12 -19.98 -30.84
C ALA A 27 17.32 -21.15 -30.23
N PHE A 28 16.15 -20.84 -29.67
CA PHE A 28 15.13 -21.85 -29.41
C PHE A 28 13.95 -21.60 -30.34
N PRO A 29 13.69 -22.53 -31.32
CA PRO A 29 12.48 -22.46 -32.13
C PRO A 29 11.31 -23.02 -31.32
N GLY A 30 10.22 -22.28 -31.26
CA GLY A 30 8.90 -22.80 -31.00
C GLY A 30 8.47 -22.87 -29.55
N LEU A 31 8.08 -21.70 -28.99
CA LEU A 31 7.07 -21.65 -27.95
C LEU A 31 6.08 -20.56 -28.36
N THR A 32 4.92 -21.05 -28.77
CA THR A 32 3.73 -20.23 -28.95
C THR A 32 3.54 -19.37 -27.70
N LEU A 33 3.79 -18.06 -27.82
CA LEU A 33 3.43 -17.11 -26.78
C LEU A 33 1.91 -17.09 -26.74
N THR A 34 1.33 -17.97 -25.92
CA THR A 34 -0.01 -17.75 -25.42
C THR A 34 0.08 -16.47 -24.63
N ALA A 35 -0.36 -15.38 -25.23
CA ALA A 35 -0.60 -14.15 -24.53
C ALA A 35 -1.53 -14.51 -23.37
N ALA A 36 -0.96 -14.67 -22.18
CA ALA A 36 -1.73 -14.64 -20.95
C ALA A 36 -2.35 -13.23 -20.91
N THR A 37 -3.55 -13.15 -21.48
CA THR A 37 -4.47 -12.08 -21.16
C THR A 37 -4.60 -12.15 -19.65
N THR A 38 -3.82 -11.34 -18.96
CA THR A 38 -4.06 -11.02 -17.57
C THR A 38 -5.41 -10.26 -17.59
N SER A 39 -6.49 -11.04 -17.63
CA SER A 39 -7.77 -10.58 -17.11
C SER A 39 -7.43 -10.05 -15.75
N SER A 40 -7.42 -8.75 -15.62
CA SER A 40 -7.54 -8.08 -14.34
C SER A 40 -8.91 -8.50 -13.80
N GLU A 41 -8.97 -9.73 -13.32
CA GLU A 41 -10.04 -10.19 -12.47
C GLU A 41 -9.98 -9.26 -11.27
N HIS A 42 -10.87 -8.30 -11.27
CA HIS A 42 -11.04 -7.35 -10.17
C HIS A 42 -11.40 -8.17 -8.94
N THR A 43 -10.36 -8.68 -8.28
CA THR A 43 -10.48 -9.54 -7.11
C THR A 43 -11.21 -8.71 -6.07
N LYS A 44 -12.44 -9.13 -5.76
CA LYS A 44 -13.26 -8.44 -4.75
C LYS A 44 -12.45 -8.21 -3.48
N VAL A 45 -12.34 -6.96 -3.05
CA VAL A 45 -11.62 -6.60 -1.83
C VAL A 45 -12.38 -7.13 -0.63
N ASP A 46 -11.73 -7.98 0.15
CA ASP A 46 -12.32 -8.55 1.36
C ASP A 46 -12.12 -7.63 2.57
N PHE A 47 -13.22 -7.38 3.27
CA PHE A 47 -13.19 -6.50 4.44
C PHE A 47 -12.34 -7.05 5.58
N ALA A 48 -12.50 -8.33 5.91
CA ALA A 48 -11.88 -8.92 7.10
C ALA A 48 -10.35 -9.04 6.97
N THR A 49 -9.88 -9.37 5.77
CA THR A 49 -8.46 -9.65 5.52
C THR A 49 -7.68 -8.45 5.00
N GLN A 50 -8.35 -7.49 4.33
CA GLN A 50 -7.68 -6.37 3.67
C GLN A 50 -8.00 -5.01 4.29
N ILE A 51 -9.25 -4.73 4.62
CA ILE A 51 -9.67 -3.42 5.14
C ILE A 51 -9.54 -3.32 6.65
N LYS A 52 -10.04 -4.33 7.38
CA LYS A 52 -10.04 -4.32 8.84
C LYS A 52 -8.62 -4.15 9.43
N PRO A 53 -7.56 -4.83 8.96
CA PRO A 53 -6.20 -4.63 9.48
C PRO A 53 -5.69 -3.20 9.34
N ILE A 54 -6.00 -2.51 8.24
CA ILE A 54 -5.66 -1.09 8.04
C ILE A 54 -6.33 -0.23 9.12
N LEU A 55 -7.62 -0.45 9.33
CA LEU A 55 -8.39 0.29 10.32
C LEU A 55 -7.91 0.00 11.75
N GLU A 56 -7.56 -1.24 12.06
CA GLU A 56 -6.98 -1.60 13.35
C GLU A 56 -5.68 -0.84 13.60
N GLN A 57 -4.78 -0.82 12.64
CA GLN A 57 -3.50 -0.13 12.76
C GLN A 57 -3.65 1.38 12.96
N ARG A 58 -4.65 2.00 12.36
CA ARG A 58 -4.81 3.47 12.32
C ARG A 58 -5.82 4.02 13.33
N CYS A 59 -6.77 3.21 13.78
CA CYS A 59 -7.95 3.68 14.51
C CYS A 59 -8.16 2.99 15.86
N GLN A 60 -7.27 2.06 16.26
CA GLN A 60 -7.25 1.54 17.63
C GLN A 60 -6.69 2.57 18.61
N PRO A 61 -7.07 2.47 19.91
CA PRO A 61 -8.11 1.61 20.48
C PRO A 61 -9.53 2.17 20.32
N CYS A 62 -9.69 3.43 19.89
CA CYS A 62 -10.91 4.20 20.03
C CYS A 62 -12.15 3.58 19.34
N HIS A 63 -11.99 3.05 18.11
CA HIS A 63 -13.08 2.54 17.28
C HIS A 63 -13.25 1.01 17.30
N PHE A 64 -12.49 0.34 18.17
CA PHE A 64 -12.53 -1.12 18.33
C PHE A 64 -12.98 -1.51 19.73
N SER A 65 -13.21 -2.80 19.97
CA SER A 65 -13.72 -3.33 21.23
C SER A 65 -12.97 -2.77 22.45
N GLY A 66 -13.71 -2.24 23.40
CA GLY A 66 -13.16 -1.53 24.57
C GLY A 66 -12.82 -0.06 24.38
N GLY A 67 -12.90 0.46 23.16
CA GLY A 67 -12.62 1.86 22.86
C GLY A 67 -13.82 2.78 23.11
N VAL A 68 -13.53 4.06 23.38
CA VAL A 68 -14.53 5.08 23.76
C VAL A 68 -15.56 5.38 22.66
N MET A 69 -15.20 5.14 21.39
CA MET A 69 -16.08 5.38 20.24
C MET A 69 -16.75 4.10 19.72
N TYR A 70 -16.40 2.94 20.25
CA TYR A 70 -16.87 1.65 19.73
C TYR A 70 -18.39 1.51 19.68
N GLN A 71 -19.08 1.93 20.73
CA GLN A 71 -20.54 1.84 20.81
C GLN A 71 -21.26 2.71 19.77
N ARG A 72 -20.65 3.82 19.38
CA ARG A 72 -21.23 4.78 18.44
C ARG A 72 -20.78 4.56 17.01
N LEU A 73 -19.54 4.10 16.83
CA LEU A 73 -18.90 4.02 15.53
C LEU A 73 -17.88 2.86 15.49
N PRO A 74 -18.35 1.60 15.46
CA PRO A 74 -17.49 0.42 15.43
C PRO A 74 -16.87 0.21 14.05
N PHE A 75 -15.53 0.15 13.98
CA PHE A 75 -14.79 -0.01 12.73
C PHE A 75 -14.50 -1.49 12.36
N ASP A 76 -14.92 -2.41 13.19
CA ASP A 76 -14.91 -3.85 12.91
C ASP A 76 -16.10 -4.32 12.05
N ARG A 77 -16.98 -3.41 11.67
CA ARG A 77 -18.19 -3.68 10.89
C ARG A 77 -18.10 -3.04 9.50
N PRO A 78 -18.22 -3.82 8.43
CA PRO A 78 -18.18 -3.28 7.06
C PRO A 78 -19.29 -2.24 6.80
N ALA A 79 -20.47 -2.41 7.38
CA ALA A 79 -21.57 -1.45 7.26
C ALA A 79 -21.21 -0.05 7.76
N THR A 80 -20.47 0.05 8.87
CA THR A 80 -20.00 1.33 9.41
C THR A 80 -19.06 2.02 8.44
N ILE A 81 -18.15 1.26 7.82
CA ILE A 81 -17.18 1.80 6.87
C ILE A 81 -17.86 2.28 5.58
N LYS A 82 -18.85 1.53 5.10
CA LYS A 82 -19.69 1.94 3.96
C LYS A 82 -20.46 3.22 4.25
N MET A 83 -21.03 3.35 5.44
CA MET A 83 -21.76 4.55 5.88
C MET A 83 -20.84 5.79 5.94
N LEU A 84 -19.61 5.63 6.41
CA LEU A 84 -18.63 6.71 6.48
C LEU A 84 -18.09 7.11 5.11
N GLY A 85 -17.90 6.12 4.23
CA GLY A 85 -17.38 6.33 2.88
C GLY A 85 -16.05 7.07 2.88
N THR A 86 -15.91 8.03 1.99
CA THR A 86 -14.67 8.81 1.81
C THR A 86 -14.31 9.73 2.99
N LYS A 87 -15.21 9.92 3.97
CA LYS A 87 -14.91 10.68 5.19
C LYS A 87 -13.75 10.06 5.99
N LEU A 88 -13.52 8.76 5.85
CA LEU A 88 -12.36 8.08 6.43
C LEU A 88 -11.01 8.67 5.97
N PHE A 89 -10.93 9.20 4.75
CA PHE A 89 -9.69 9.71 4.15
C PHE A 89 -9.16 10.98 4.83
N THR A 90 -9.96 11.63 5.66
CA THR A 90 -9.48 12.74 6.50
C THR A 90 -8.41 12.26 7.50
N ARG A 91 -8.48 11.01 7.92
CA ARG A 91 -7.57 10.39 8.89
C ARG A 91 -6.56 9.43 8.25
N LEU A 92 -6.92 8.79 7.17
CA LEU A 92 -6.05 7.91 6.39
C LEU A 92 -5.31 8.75 5.33
N LYS A 93 -3.99 8.84 5.43
CA LYS A 93 -3.16 9.67 4.54
C LYS A 93 -2.38 8.86 3.51
N ASP A 94 -2.27 7.55 3.71
CA ASP A 94 -1.61 6.67 2.78
C ASP A 94 -2.49 6.42 1.55
N GLU A 95 -1.94 6.69 0.36
CA GLU A 95 -2.69 6.59 -0.89
C GLU A 95 -3.06 5.15 -1.27
N LYS A 96 -2.23 4.18 -0.87
CA LYS A 96 -2.51 2.76 -1.13
C LYS A 96 -3.68 2.27 -0.27
N GLU A 97 -3.68 2.66 1.01
CA GLU A 97 -4.78 2.37 1.93
C GLU A 97 -6.09 3.02 1.45
N GLN A 98 -6.04 4.28 1.03
CA GLN A 98 -7.20 4.98 0.48
C GLN A 98 -7.74 4.32 -0.79
N ARG A 99 -6.86 3.87 -1.69
CA ARG A 99 -7.24 3.18 -2.92
C ARG A 99 -7.99 1.90 -2.61
N LEU A 100 -7.43 1.07 -1.73
CA LEU A 100 -8.03 -0.21 -1.34
C LEU A 100 -9.41 -0.02 -0.69
N ILE A 101 -9.54 0.96 0.19
CA ILE A 101 -10.84 1.29 0.80
C ILE A 101 -11.82 1.81 -0.25
N ARG A 102 -11.39 2.60 -1.22
CA ARG A 102 -12.24 3.08 -2.31
C ARG A 102 -12.76 1.93 -3.16
N GLU A 103 -11.89 0.99 -3.53
CA GLU A 103 -12.29 -0.22 -4.25
C GLU A 103 -13.33 -1.03 -3.46
N PHE A 104 -13.12 -1.19 -2.15
CA PHE A 104 -14.10 -1.84 -1.29
C PHE A 104 -15.46 -1.12 -1.27
N LEU A 105 -15.48 0.21 -1.23
CA LEU A 105 -16.72 0.99 -1.23
C LEU A 105 -17.47 0.93 -2.57
N GLU A 106 -16.78 0.73 -3.68
CA GLU A 106 -17.34 0.69 -5.03
C GLU A 106 -17.93 -0.67 -5.41
N GLN A 107 -17.47 -1.75 -4.80
CA GLN A 107 -17.88 -3.12 -5.12
C GLN A 107 -19.37 -3.42 -4.91
N GLU A 108 -20.05 -2.64 -4.10
CA GLU A 108 -21.40 -2.94 -3.65
C GLU A 108 -22.41 -1.84 -4.01
N LYS A 109 -22.07 -1.06 -5.03
CA LYS A 109 -23.04 -0.21 -5.71
C LYS A 109 -23.70 -1.00 -6.83
#